data_30fbb723cce5207dd002fa89101799d4
#
_entry.id   30fbb723cce5207dd002fa89101799d4
#
_cell.length_a   1.000
_cell.length_b   1.000
_cell.length_c   1.000
_cell.angle_alpha   90.00
_cell.angle_beta   90.00
_cell.angle_gamma   90.00
#
_symmetry.space_group_name_H-M   'P 1'
#
loop_
_entity.id
_entity.type
_entity.pdbx_description
1 polymer ?
#
loop_
_entity_poly.entity_id
_entity_poly.type
_entity_poly.pdbx_seq_one_letter_code
_entity_poly.pdbx_strand_id
1 'polypeptide(L)'
;MSYLINPPNYKSILNLQQTELGIQKIKDFFQANLSAELRLRRVTAPLFVLRGMGLNDDLSGNERAVNFPIKDMDEARAEVVHSLAKWKRVMLADYNVEEGYGIYTDMNAIRADEELGNMHSLYVDQWDWEMAISEKDRTVAFLKSVVKRIYASFLRTEYLVNEAFPELKPMLPREIHFIHSEELLQKYPDLSPKEREREIAKEYKAVFIISIGGKLSNGEKHDYRAPDYDDWVTANEDGFLGLNGDILLWNPVLNVPFEISSMGIRVDKNSLEKQLQIEDKEDRKELYFHKRLLSNELPLTIGGGIGQSRLCMFLLQKAHIGEIQASIWPEEMREKCKAHNIPLI
;
A
#
# COMPACT_ATOMS: atom_id res chain seq x y z
N MET A 1 -22.17 2.42 10.30
CA MET A 1 -22.47 0.97 10.09
C MET A 1 -21.42 0.47 9.11
N SER A 2 -20.61 -0.52 9.49
CA SER A 2 -19.63 -1.11 8.58
C SER A 2 -20.34 -1.68 7.34
N TYR A 3 -19.88 -1.28 6.16
CA TYR A 3 -20.46 -1.76 4.91
C TYR A 3 -19.86 -3.15 4.60
N LEU A 4 -20.65 -4.19 4.78
CA LEU A 4 -20.27 -5.57 4.46
C LEU A 4 -20.91 -5.99 3.12
N ILE A 5 -20.08 -6.35 2.15
CA ILE A 5 -20.53 -6.96 0.88
C ILE A 5 -20.73 -8.45 1.11
N ASN A 6 -21.92 -8.93 0.84
CA ASN A 6 -22.24 -10.35 0.90
C ASN A 6 -22.39 -10.88 -0.54
N PRO A 7 -21.39 -11.54 -1.11
CA PRO A 7 -21.53 -12.09 -2.46
C PRO A 7 -22.63 -13.17 -2.48
N PRO A 8 -23.53 -13.12 -3.46
CA PRO A 8 -24.62 -14.11 -3.54
C PRO A 8 -24.05 -15.51 -3.71
N ASN A 9 -24.57 -16.46 -2.91
CA ASN A 9 -24.16 -17.87 -2.92
C ASN A 9 -22.65 -18.11 -2.67
N TYR A 10 -21.97 -17.20 -1.97
CA TYR A 10 -20.56 -17.38 -1.66
C TYR A 10 -20.33 -18.67 -0.87
N LYS A 11 -19.32 -19.40 -1.30
CA LYS A 11 -18.77 -20.55 -0.59
C LYS A 11 -17.27 -20.54 -0.82
N SER A 12 -16.51 -20.53 0.27
CA SER A 12 -15.05 -20.64 0.18
C SER A 12 -14.67 -21.91 -0.60
N ILE A 13 -13.86 -21.74 -1.65
CA ILE A 13 -13.39 -22.83 -2.51
C ILE A 13 -12.45 -23.76 -1.71
N LEU A 14 -11.58 -23.16 -0.90
CA LEU A 14 -10.63 -23.89 -0.06
C LEU A 14 -11.15 -24.01 1.37
N ASN A 15 -10.96 -25.15 1.99
CA ASN A 15 -11.19 -25.32 3.43
C ASN A 15 -10.11 -24.58 4.25
N LEU A 16 -10.22 -24.55 5.59
CA LEU A 16 -9.31 -23.82 6.46
C LEU A 16 -7.85 -24.28 6.32
N GLN A 17 -7.61 -25.59 6.31
CA GLN A 17 -6.23 -26.13 6.18
C GLN A 17 -5.60 -25.77 4.82
N GLN A 18 -6.37 -25.88 3.75
CA GLN A 18 -5.93 -25.47 2.41
C GLN A 18 -5.67 -23.94 2.33
N THR A 19 -6.51 -23.16 3.01
CA THR A 19 -6.34 -21.70 3.09
C THR A 19 -5.03 -21.34 3.79
N GLU A 20 -4.75 -21.93 4.96
CA GLU A 20 -3.48 -21.71 5.67
C GLU A 20 -2.26 -22.12 4.84
N LEU A 21 -2.33 -23.28 4.17
CA LEU A 21 -1.29 -23.72 3.25
C LEU A 21 -1.11 -22.74 2.07
N GLY A 22 -2.21 -22.22 1.54
CA GLY A 22 -2.21 -21.21 0.48
C GLY A 22 -1.56 -19.92 0.92
N ILE A 23 -1.88 -19.42 2.11
CA ILE A 23 -1.28 -18.22 2.71
C ILE A 23 0.24 -18.40 2.84
N GLN A 24 0.68 -19.53 3.40
CA GLN A 24 2.11 -19.84 3.53
C GLN A 24 2.79 -19.83 2.15
N LYS A 25 2.27 -20.57 1.18
CA LYS A 25 2.84 -20.64 -0.17
C LYS A 25 2.94 -19.28 -0.86
N ILE A 26 1.90 -18.45 -0.75
CA ILE A 26 1.87 -17.10 -1.33
C ILE A 26 2.94 -16.23 -0.66
N LYS A 27 2.97 -16.19 0.68
CA LYS A 27 3.92 -15.34 1.40
C LYS A 27 5.38 -15.72 1.11
N ASP A 28 5.71 -17.00 1.17
CA ASP A 28 7.08 -17.49 0.93
C ASP A 28 7.53 -17.23 -0.52
N PHE A 29 6.68 -17.49 -1.48
CA PHE A 29 7.02 -17.34 -2.90
C PHE A 29 7.05 -15.88 -3.34
N PHE A 30 6.04 -15.08 -2.95
CA PHE A 30 5.95 -13.69 -3.37
C PHE A 30 7.12 -12.85 -2.83
N GLN A 31 7.46 -12.97 -1.55
CA GLN A 31 8.57 -12.21 -0.97
C GLN A 31 9.91 -12.53 -1.65
N ALA A 32 10.16 -13.79 -2.00
CA ALA A 32 11.36 -14.19 -2.72
C ALA A 32 11.41 -13.58 -4.14
N ASN A 33 10.28 -13.60 -4.86
CA ASN A 33 10.19 -12.99 -6.19
C ASN A 33 10.34 -11.46 -6.13
N LEU A 34 9.64 -10.79 -5.21
CA LEU A 34 9.75 -9.34 -5.02
C LEU A 34 11.19 -8.92 -4.70
N SER A 35 11.83 -9.67 -3.78
CA SER A 35 13.24 -9.45 -3.42
C SER A 35 14.18 -9.59 -4.61
N ALA A 36 14.02 -10.61 -5.42
CA ALA A 36 14.83 -10.85 -6.62
C ALA A 36 14.59 -9.78 -7.69
N GLU A 37 13.32 -9.45 -7.97
CA GLU A 37 12.95 -8.46 -8.99
C GLU A 37 13.46 -7.06 -8.67
N LEU A 38 13.36 -6.62 -7.42
CA LEU A 38 13.73 -5.27 -7.02
C LEU A 38 15.10 -5.19 -6.33
N ARG A 39 15.85 -6.30 -6.22
CA ARG A 39 17.16 -6.39 -5.54
C ARG A 39 17.08 -5.93 -4.09
N LEU A 40 16.11 -6.45 -3.35
CA LEU A 40 15.85 -6.07 -1.98
C LEU A 40 16.49 -7.04 -1.00
N ARG A 41 17.05 -6.52 0.09
CA ARG A 41 17.47 -7.29 1.26
C ARG A 41 16.39 -7.23 2.33
N ARG A 42 16.01 -8.36 2.91
CA ARG A 42 15.11 -8.37 4.07
C ARG A 42 15.83 -7.82 5.31
N VAL A 43 15.14 -6.91 6.02
CA VAL A 43 15.61 -6.35 7.29
C VAL A 43 14.52 -6.48 8.36
N THR A 44 14.93 -6.45 9.63
CA THR A 44 13.99 -6.36 10.75
C THR A 44 13.44 -4.94 10.84
N ALA A 45 12.17 -4.80 11.20
CA ALA A 45 11.51 -3.51 11.36
C ALA A 45 10.92 -3.33 12.76
N PRO A 46 10.77 -2.08 13.23
CA PRO A 46 10.09 -1.81 14.48
C PRO A 46 8.56 -1.98 14.32
N LEU A 47 7.91 -2.46 15.37
CA LEU A 47 6.45 -2.41 15.50
C LEU A 47 5.99 -1.01 15.96
N PHE A 48 6.84 -0.27 16.65
CA PHE A 48 6.57 1.06 17.20
C PHE A 48 7.81 1.95 17.13
N VAL A 49 7.59 3.25 17.10
CA VAL A 49 8.62 4.29 17.06
C VAL A 49 8.36 5.33 18.16
N LEU A 50 9.38 6.11 18.52
CA LEU A 50 9.19 7.22 19.45
C LEU A 50 8.32 8.30 18.78
N ARG A 51 7.36 8.80 19.53
CA ARG A 51 6.52 9.93 19.13
C ARG A 51 7.37 11.18 18.91
N GLY A 52 7.02 11.98 17.89
CA GLY A 52 7.71 13.24 17.60
C GLY A 52 8.97 13.10 16.74
N MET A 53 9.33 11.90 16.29
CA MET A 53 10.47 11.69 15.39
C MET A 53 10.13 11.96 13.90
N GLY A 54 8.85 12.11 13.56
CA GLY A 54 8.41 12.22 12.18
C GLY A 54 8.58 10.94 11.35
N LEU A 55 8.74 9.80 12.02
CA LEU A 55 8.93 8.49 11.37
C LEU A 55 7.61 7.76 11.11
N ASN A 56 6.61 7.95 11.99
CA ASN A 56 5.30 7.37 11.80
C ASN A 56 4.54 8.14 10.70
N ASP A 57 3.55 7.48 10.10
CA ASP A 57 2.65 8.07 9.12
C ASP A 57 1.37 8.55 9.82
N ASP A 58 0.91 9.74 9.46
CA ASP A 58 -0.35 10.28 9.98
C ASP A 58 -1.55 9.84 9.12
N LEU A 59 -1.36 9.03 8.11
CA LEU A 59 -2.37 8.63 7.12
C LEU A 59 -3.07 9.87 6.53
N SER A 60 -4.38 10.04 6.76
CA SER A 60 -5.09 11.26 6.36
C SER A 60 -4.82 12.45 7.28
N GLY A 61 -4.19 12.22 8.43
CA GLY A 61 -3.89 13.24 9.45
C GLY A 61 -4.91 13.31 10.58
N ASN A 62 -5.94 12.47 10.54
CA ASN A 62 -7.01 12.41 11.54
C ASN A 62 -6.96 11.14 12.39
N GLU A 63 -6.27 10.12 11.94
CA GLU A 63 -6.20 8.82 12.58
C GLU A 63 -5.32 8.85 13.82
N ARG A 64 -5.79 8.20 14.89
CA ARG A 64 -5.09 8.11 16.16
C ARG A 64 -4.11 6.95 16.14
N ALA A 65 -2.82 7.23 16.31
CA ALA A 65 -1.83 6.18 16.55
C ALA A 65 -2.05 5.53 17.93
N VAL A 66 -2.08 4.21 17.97
CA VAL A 66 -2.03 3.46 19.24
C VAL A 66 -0.69 3.76 19.89
N ASN A 67 -0.72 4.24 21.14
CA ASN A 67 0.50 4.69 21.82
C ASN A 67 0.52 4.30 23.29
N PHE A 68 1.73 4.20 23.85
CA PHE A 68 1.96 3.84 25.24
C PHE A 68 3.20 4.55 25.82
N PRO A 69 3.25 4.80 27.12
CA PRO A 69 4.43 5.36 27.79
C PRO A 69 5.50 4.28 27.99
N ILE A 70 6.77 4.71 28.03
CA ILE A 70 7.93 3.86 28.30
C ILE A 70 8.53 4.24 29.63
N LYS A 71 8.39 3.38 30.65
CA LYS A 71 8.83 3.61 32.03
C LYS A 71 10.31 4.00 32.14
N ASP A 72 11.19 3.27 31.46
CA ASP A 72 12.64 3.48 31.52
C ASP A 72 13.15 4.65 30.67
N MET A 73 12.23 5.43 30.09
CA MET A 73 12.50 6.63 29.28
C MET A 73 11.67 7.84 29.78
N ASP A 74 11.53 7.97 31.10
CA ASP A 74 10.79 9.09 31.73
C ASP A 74 9.39 9.29 31.13
N GLU A 75 8.66 8.17 30.93
CA GLU A 75 7.30 8.17 30.35
C GLU A 75 7.22 8.72 28.91
N ALA A 76 8.35 8.77 28.19
CA ALA A 76 8.33 9.07 26.75
C ALA A 76 7.37 8.13 26.02
N ARG A 77 6.65 8.64 25.03
CA ARG A 77 5.61 7.87 24.32
C ARG A 77 6.15 7.20 23.07
N ALA A 78 5.87 5.92 22.94
CA ALA A 78 6.01 5.17 21.69
C ALA A 78 4.65 5.09 20.98
N GLU A 79 4.68 5.02 19.66
CA GLU A 79 3.49 4.86 18.79
C GLU A 79 3.66 3.62 17.93
N VAL A 80 2.64 2.76 17.90
CA VAL A 80 2.57 1.67 16.93
C VAL A 80 2.50 2.27 15.53
N VAL A 81 3.30 1.76 14.61
CA VAL A 81 3.40 2.34 13.27
C VAL A 81 2.09 2.19 12.48
N HIS A 82 1.79 3.18 11.65
CA HIS A 82 0.77 3.10 10.60
C HIS A 82 1.38 2.73 9.25
N SER A 83 2.66 3.11 9.03
CA SER A 83 3.47 2.85 7.85
C SER A 83 4.96 2.98 8.21
N LEU A 84 5.82 2.33 7.45
CA LEU A 84 7.28 2.42 7.60
C LEU A 84 7.95 3.19 6.45
N ALA A 85 7.19 3.93 5.64
CA ALA A 85 7.73 4.63 4.47
C ALA A 85 8.94 5.52 4.80
N LYS A 86 8.82 6.36 5.83
CA LYS A 86 9.89 7.25 6.30
C LYS A 86 11.03 6.51 7.00
N TRP A 87 10.69 5.53 7.83
CA TRP A 87 11.68 4.72 8.53
C TRP A 87 12.60 3.95 7.56
N LYS A 88 12.04 3.31 6.53
CA LYS A 88 12.83 2.57 5.52
C LYS A 88 13.86 3.44 4.83
N ARG A 89 13.48 4.67 4.47
CA ARG A 89 14.39 5.62 3.83
C ARG A 89 15.57 6.01 4.75
N VAL A 90 15.31 6.17 6.05
CA VAL A 90 16.36 6.37 7.06
C VAL A 90 17.28 5.15 7.10
N MET A 91 16.74 3.94 7.09
CA MET A 91 17.53 2.71 7.12
C MET A 91 18.40 2.52 5.86
N LEU A 92 17.93 2.94 4.68
CA LEU A 92 18.77 2.92 3.47
C LEU A 92 20.03 3.77 3.66
N ALA A 93 19.90 4.97 4.27
CA ALA A 93 21.06 5.81 4.60
C ALA A 93 21.95 5.16 5.66
N ASP A 94 21.38 4.70 6.77
CA ASP A 94 22.13 4.16 7.90
C ASP A 94 22.83 2.83 7.58
N TYR A 95 22.28 2.05 6.64
CA TYR A 95 22.93 0.83 6.12
C TYR A 95 23.82 1.05 4.91
N ASN A 96 23.97 2.30 4.45
CA ASN A 96 24.75 2.68 3.25
C ASN A 96 24.37 1.83 2.03
N VAL A 97 23.08 1.71 1.76
CA VAL A 97 22.57 0.92 0.63
C VAL A 97 22.83 1.68 -0.68
N GLU A 98 23.49 1.02 -1.63
CA GLU A 98 23.86 1.59 -2.93
C GLU A 98 22.64 1.80 -3.84
N GLU A 99 22.75 2.72 -4.80
CA GLU A 99 21.74 2.93 -5.85
C GLU A 99 21.44 1.64 -6.62
N GLY A 100 20.18 1.41 -6.92
CA GLY A 100 19.68 0.22 -7.60
C GLY A 100 19.47 -1.00 -6.69
N TYR A 101 19.74 -0.86 -5.38
CA TYR A 101 19.46 -1.85 -4.34
C TYR A 101 18.51 -1.28 -3.29
N GLY A 102 17.90 -2.17 -2.51
CA GLY A 102 16.95 -1.75 -1.50
C GLY A 102 16.80 -2.72 -0.34
N ILE A 103 15.82 -2.40 0.49
CA ILE A 103 15.40 -3.22 1.63
C ILE A 103 13.90 -3.52 1.53
N TYR A 104 13.48 -4.63 2.14
CA TYR A 104 12.07 -4.86 2.47
C TYR A 104 11.94 -5.44 3.87
N THR A 105 10.75 -5.31 4.42
CA THR A 105 10.44 -5.85 5.73
C THR A 105 9.01 -6.34 5.79
N ASP A 106 8.72 -7.22 6.75
CA ASP A 106 7.35 -7.56 7.14
C ASP A 106 6.88 -6.49 8.14
N MET A 107 6.14 -5.51 7.64
CA MET A 107 5.52 -4.49 8.47
C MET A 107 4.24 -5.04 9.10
N ASN A 108 4.08 -4.76 10.39
CA ASN A 108 2.83 -4.98 11.11
C ASN A 108 2.39 -3.64 11.69
N ALA A 109 1.15 -3.24 11.43
CA ALA A 109 0.60 -1.97 11.86
C ALA A 109 -0.77 -2.17 12.53
N ILE A 110 -1.15 -1.21 13.38
CA ILE A 110 -2.49 -1.15 13.97
C ILE A 110 -3.11 0.19 13.61
N ARG A 111 -4.24 0.16 12.92
CA ARG A 111 -5.03 1.33 12.54
C ARG A 111 -6.33 1.33 13.33
N ALA A 112 -6.31 2.00 14.48
CA ALA A 112 -7.41 1.96 15.46
C ALA A 112 -8.71 2.61 14.94
N ASP A 113 -8.61 3.54 14.00
CA ASP A 113 -9.73 4.29 13.44
C ASP A 113 -10.18 3.76 12.06
N GLU A 114 -9.68 2.57 11.64
CA GLU A 114 -10.05 1.96 10.37
C GLU A 114 -11.54 1.56 10.32
N GLU A 115 -12.21 1.86 9.22
CA GLU A 115 -13.56 1.37 8.96
C GLU A 115 -13.52 -0.10 8.54
N LEU A 116 -13.98 -0.98 9.43
CA LEU A 116 -13.93 -2.43 9.22
C LEU A 116 -14.90 -2.88 8.13
N GLY A 117 -14.44 -3.77 7.27
CA GLY A 117 -15.23 -4.32 6.17
C GLY A 117 -14.56 -5.54 5.54
N ASN A 118 -15.03 -5.92 4.36
CA ASN A 118 -14.48 -7.09 3.66
C ASN A 118 -12.97 -6.99 3.42
N MET A 119 -12.44 -5.79 3.20
CA MET A 119 -11.06 -5.54 2.76
C MET A 119 -10.22 -4.80 3.81
N HIS A 120 -10.82 -4.36 4.91
CA HIS A 120 -10.19 -3.52 5.92
C HIS A 120 -10.27 -4.15 7.31
N SER A 121 -9.15 -4.16 8.01
CA SER A 121 -8.97 -4.68 9.37
C SER A 121 -8.20 -3.68 10.22
N LEU A 122 -8.34 -3.76 11.54
CA LEU A 122 -7.48 -3.00 12.48
C LEU A 122 -6.01 -3.38 12.32
N TYR A 123 -5.72 -4.64 11.99
CA TYR A 123 -4.39 -5.14 11.78
C TYR A 123 -4.04 -5.09 10.29
N VAL A 124 -2.90 -4.48 9.98
CA VAL A 124 -2.38 -4.34 8.61
C VAL A 124 -0.99 -4.98 8.54
N ASP A 125 -0.82 -5.88 7.58
CA ASP A 125 0.46 -6.51 7.26
C ASP A 125 0.87 -6.20 5.82
N GLN A 126 2.14 -5.78 5.64
CA GLN A 126 2.67 -5.43 4.31
C GLN A 126 4.07 -5.99 4.10
N TRP A 127 4.39 -6.39 2.86
CA TRP A 127 5.78 -6.32 2.39
C TRP A 127 6.04 -4.85 2.10
N ASP A 128 6.72 -4.22 3.01
CA ASP A 128 7.02 -2.79 2.94
C ASP A 128 8.45 -2.62 2.45
N TRP A 129 8.64 -2.01 1.28
CA TRP A 129 9.91 -1.99 0.56
C TRP A 129 10.34 -0.57 0.20
N GLU A 130 11.66 -0.38 0.04
CA GLU A 130 12.28 0.88 -0.35
C GLU A 130 13.58 0.60 -1.10
N MET A 131 13.83 1.30 -2.21
CA MET A 131 15.02 1.15 -3.04
C MET A 131 15.68 2.51 -3.29
N ALA A 132 17.00 2.59 -3.15
CA ALA A 132 17.78 3.77 -3.48
C ALA A 132 17.85 3.93 -5.01
N ILE A 133 17.63 5.15 -5.49
CA ILE A 133 17.62 5.50 -6.92
C ILE A 133 18.51 6.72 -7.20
N SER A 134 18.86 6.89 -8.47
CA SER A 134 19.57 8.09 -8.91
C SER A 134 18.59 9.21 -9.30
N GLU A 135 19.10 10.43 -9.46
CA GLU A 135 18.32 11.59 -9.93
C GLU A 135 17.66 11.33 -11.30
N LYS A 136 18.36 10.68 -12.22
CA LYS A 136 17.84 10.33 -13.56
C LYS A 136 16.65 9.34 -13.53
N ASP A 137 16.47 8.62 -12.42
CA ASP A 137 15.40 7.65 -12.25
C ASP A 137 14.08 8.30 -11.71
N ARG A 138 14.12 9.61 -11.41
CA ARG A 138 12.93 10.35 -10.97
C ARG A 138 12.00 10.68 -12.14
N THR A 139 11.46 9.65 -12.79
CA THR A 139 10.61 9.76 -13.97
C THR A 139 9.41 8.81 -13.88
N VAL A 140 8.31 9.14 -14.56
CA VAL A 140 7.15 8.24 -14.68
C VAL A 140 7.52 6.96 -15.44
N ALA A 141 8.42 7.05 -16.41
CA ALA A 141 8.92 5.88 -17.13
C ALA A 141 9.59 4.87 -16.19
N PHE A 142 10.42 5.34 -15.25
CA PHE A 142 11.05 4.49 -14.24
C PHE A 142 10.01 3.93 -13.27
N LEU A 143 9.09 4.74 -12.77
CA LEU A 143 7.97 4.30 -11.93
C LEU A 143 7.18 3.17 -12.61
N LYS A 144 6.75 3.38 -13.87
CA LYS A 144 6.04 2.35 -14.67
C LYS A 144 6.87 1.06 -14.81
N SER A 145 8.19 1.16 -14.95
CA SER A 145 9.07 -0.01 -15.05
C SER A 145 9.11 -0.83 -13.75
N VAL A 146 9.15 -0.18 -12.59
CA VAL A 146 9.12 -0.84 -11.28
C VAL A 146 7.76 -1.48 -11.04
N VAL A 147 6.66 -0.79 -11.36
CA VAL A 147 5.29 -1.35 -11.28
C VAL A 147 5.16 -2.63 -12.11
N LYS A 148 5.68 -2.65 -13.35
CA LYS A 148 5.66 -3.85 -14.20
C LYS A 148 6.41 -5.02 -13.58
N ARG A 149 7.54 -4.79 -12.92
CA ARG A 149 8.33 -5.82 -12.21
C ARG A 149 7.57 -6.40 -11.01
N ILE A 150 6.90 -5.54 -10.22
CA ILE A 150 6.02 -5.97 -9.13
C ILE A 150 4.85 -6.78 -9.68
N TYR A 151 4.22 -6.30 -10.73
CA TYR A 151 3.09 -6.98 -11.36
C TYR A 151 3.48 -8.37 -11.93
N ALA A 152 4.68 -8.49 -12.49
CA ALA A 152 5.20 -9.80 -12.90
C ALA A 152 5.34 -10.78 -11.73
N SER A 153 5.65 -10.28 -10.52
CA SER A 153 5.66 -11.11 -9.31
C SER A 153 4.26 -11.55 -8.89
N PHE A 154 3.23 -10.71 -9.08
CA PHE A 154 1.82 -11.11 -8.87
C PHE A 154 1.41 -12.24 -9.83
N LEU A 155 1.71 -12.11 -11.12
CA LEU A 155 1.39 -13.13 -12.14
C LEU A 155 2.04 -14.48 -11.84
N ARG A 156 3.32 -14.49 -11.45
CA ARG A 156 4.02 -15.74 -11.08
C ARG A 156 3.41 -16.37 -9.84
N THR A 157 3.01 -15.55 -8.86
CA THR A 157 2.39 -16.04 -7.62
C THR A 157 0.99 -16.60 -7.90
N GLU A 158 0.20 -15.94 -8.75
CA GLU A 158 -1.09 -16.47 -9.21
C GLU A 158 -0.93 -17.83 -9.91
N TYR A 159 0.07 -17.95 -10.76
CA TYR A 159 0.38 -19.24 -11.42
C TYR A 159 0.71 -20.32 -10.39
N LEU A 160 1.57 -20.03 -9.40
CA LEU A 160 1.88 -20.97 -8.31
C LEU A 160 0.61 -21.40 -7.54
N VAL A 161 -0.30 -20.45 -7.26
CA VAL A 161 -1.55 -20.74 -6.55
C VAL A 161 -2.44 -21.66 -7.39
N ASN A 162 -2.57 -21.40 -8.69
CA ASN A 162 -3.37 -22.25 -9.60
C ASN A 162 -2.78 -23.68 -9.76
N GLU A 163 -1.44 -23.81 -9.79
CA GLU A 163 -0.78 -25.13 -9.79
C GLU A 163 -1.01 -25.90 -8.50
N ALA A 164 -1.01 -25.21 -7.35
CA ALA A 164 -1.25 -25.82 -6.03
C ALA A 164 -2.74 -26.12 -5.77
N PHE A 165 -3.62 -25.30 -6.32
CA PHE A 165 -5.08 -25.37 -6.14
C PHE A 165 -5.77 -25.12 -7.49
N PRO A 166 -5.91 -26.14 -8.35
CA PRO A 166 -6.45 -25.97 -9.71
C PRO A 166 -7.90 -25.47 -9.78
N GLU A 167 -8.62 -25.51 -8.67
CA GLU A 167 -9.97 -24.96 -8.54
C GLU A 167 -9.99 -23.42 -8.56
N LEU A 168 -8.89 -22.77 -8.12
CA LEU A 168 -8.71 -21.32 -8.14
C LEU A 168 -8.23 -20.91 -9.53
N LYS A 169 -9.10 -20.28 -10.31
CA LYS A 169 -8.77 -19.88 -11.67
C LYS A 169 -8.02 -18.54 -11.69
N PRO A 170 -7.00 -18.38 -12.56
CA PRO A 170 -6.33 -17.11 -12.73
C PRO A 170 -7.28 -15.97 -13.10
N MET A 171 -7.05 -14.80 -12.50
CA MET A 171 -7.90 -13.61 -12.65
C MET A 171 -7.14 -12.40 -13.22
N LEU A 172 -5.81 -12.40 -13.09
CA LEU A 172 -4.97 -11.28 -13.52
C LEU A 172 -4.80 -11.25 -15.04
N PRO A 173 -4.95 -10.09 -15.70
CA PRO A 173 -4.59 -9.93 -17.10
C PRO A 173 -3.06 -10.00 -17.27
N ARG A 174 -2.59 -10.25 -18.50
CA ARG A 174 -1.16 -10.34 -18.81
C ARG A 174 -0.39 -9.05 -18.54
N GLU A 175 -1.06 -7.91 -18.68
CA GLU A 175 -0.46 -6.58 -18.53
C GLU A 175 -1.31 -5.71 -17.62
N ILE A 176 -0.63 -4.84 -16.85
CA ILE A 176 -1.26 -3.80 -16.05
C ILE A 176 -1.46 -2.55 -16.90
N HIS A 177 -2.64 -1.94 -16.82
CA HIS A 177 -2.95 -0.68 -17.49
C HIS A 177 -2.47 0.51 -16.66
N PHE A 178 -1.91 1.54 -17.31
CA PHE A 178 -1.47 2.77 -16.67
C PHE A 178 -2.37 3.93 -17.10
N ILE A 179 -2.82 4.72 -16.13
CA ILE A 179 -3.60 5.92 -16.38
C ILE A 179 -3.26 6.98 -15.31
N HIS A 180 -3.15 8.24 -15.72
CA HIS A 180 -3.00 9.33 -14.76
C HIS A 180 -4.36 9.70 -14.15
N SER A 181 -4.37 10.13 -12.89
CA SER A 181 -5.60 10.54 -12.20
C SER A 181 -6.33 11.68 -12.90
N GLU A 182 -5.59 12.59 -13.56
CA GLU A 182 -6.15 13.65 -14.40
C GLU A 182 -6.82 13.10 -15.69
N GLU A 183 -6.17 12.16 -16.38
CA GLU A 183 -6.77 11.48 -17.54
C GLU A 183 -8.03 10.72 -17.14
N LEU A 184 -8.02 10.10 -15.94
CA LEU A 184 -9.17 9.39 -15.39
C LEU A 184 -10.32 10.36 -15.06
N LEU A 185 -10.02 11.56 -14.54
CA LEU A 185 -11.00 12.63 -14.38
C LEU A 185 -11.60 13.06 -15.73
N GLN A 186 -10.76 13.27 -16.75
CA GLN A 186 -11.23 13.66 -18.09
C GLN A 186 -12.09 12.58 -18.76
N LYS A 187 -11.74 11.29 -18.54
CA LYS A 187 -12.51 10.14 -19.07
C LYS A 187 -13.89 10.03 -18.42
N TYR A 188 -14.00 10.33 -17.13
CA TYR A 188 -15.23 10.19 -16.34
C TYR A 188 -15.48 11.45 -15.48
N PRO A 189 -15.77 12.61 -16.08
CA PRO A 189 -15.83 13.89 -15.35
C PRO A 189 -16.94 13.96 -14.30
N ASP A 190 -18.05 13.26 -14.52
CA ASP A 190 -19.23 13.29 -13.65
C ASP A 190 -19.20 12.26 -12.52
N LEU A 191 -18.19 11.36 -12.50
CA LEU A 191 -18.07 10.33 -11.49
C LEU A 191 -17.18 10.78 -10.33
N SER A 192 -17.48 10.31 -9.12
CA SER A 192 -16.59 10.46 -7.98
C SER A 192 -15.28 9.66 -8.16
N PRO A 193 -14.20 9.98 -7.42
CA PRO A 193 -12.94 9.23 -7.53
C PRO A 193 -13.11 7.71 -7.39
N LYS A 194 -13.88 7.25 -6.42
CA LYS A 194 -14.12 5.80 -6.19
C LYS A 194 -14.97 5.15 -7.30
N GLU A 195 -15.89 5.88 -7.91
CA GLU A 195 -16.61 5.41 -9.09
C GLU A 195 -15.69 5.32 -10.30
N ARG A 196 -14.79 6.30 -10.50
CA ARG A 196 -13.76 6.26 -11.55
C ARG A 196 -12.85 5.04 -11.40
N GLU A 197 -12.36 4.76 -10.19
CA GLU A 197 -11.59 3.55 -9.89
C GLU A 197 -12.38 2.29 -10.25
N ARG A 198 -13.68 2.26 -9.91
CA ARG A 198 -14.54 1.12 -10.21
C ARG A 198 -14.66 0.86 -11.70
N GLU A 199 -14.92 1.89 -12.49
CA GLU A 199 -15.10 1.75 -13.94
C GLU A 199 -13.80 1.32 -14.62
N ILE A 200 -12.68 1.97 -14.31
CA ILE A 200 -11.40 1.66 -14.94
C ILE A 200 -10.85 0.29 -14.52
N ALA A 201 -10.97 -0.08 -13.25
CA ALA A 201 -10.55 -1.41 -12.79
C ALA A 201 -11.45 -2.52 -13.34
N LYS A 202 -12.74 -2.27 -13.52
CA LYS A 202 -13.67 -3.20 -14.15
C LYS A 202 -13.34 -3.42 -15.63
N GLU A 203 -12.91 -2.36 -16.33
CA GLU A 203 -12.53 -2.41 -17.76
C GLU A 203 -11.22 -3.20 -17.94
N TYR A 204 -10.14 -2.83 -17.23
CA TYR A 204 -8.80 -3.36 -17.47
C TYR A 204 -8.37 -4.49 -16.51
N LYS A 205 -9.10 -4.76 -15.43
CA LYS A 205 -8.84 -5.77 -14.38
C LYS A 205 -7.62 -5.52 -13.52
N ALA A 206 -6.57 -4.89 -14.02
CA ALA A 206 -5.39 -4.45 -13.28
C ALA A 206 -4.97 -3.07 -13.79
N VAL A 207 -4.91 -2.09 -12.90
CA VAL A 207 -4.65 -0.68 -13.22
C VAL A 207 -3.64 -0.11 -12.23
N PHE A 208 -2.73 0.73 -12.74
CA PHE A 208 -1.93 1.62 -11.90
C PHE A 208 -2.40 3.06 -12.16
N ILE A 209 -3.00 3.68 -11.13
CA ILE A 209 -3.44 5.08 -11.20
C ILE A 209 -2.29 5.95 -10.72
N ILE A 210 -1.75 6.76 -11.62
CA ILE A 210 -0.60 7.65 -11.37
C ILE A 210 -1.10 8.96 -10.75
N SER A 211 -0.33 9.51 -9.81
CA SER A 211 -0.55 10.80 -9.15
C SER A 211 -1.73 10.80 -8.16
N ILE A 212 -1.42 10.37 -6.96
CA ILE A 212 -2.34 10.43 -5.81
C ILE A 212 -1.83 11.48 -4.82
N GLY A 213 -2.72 12.35 -4.31
CA GLY A 213 -2.41 13.37 -3.30
C GLY A 213 -2.51 14.80 -3.78
N GLY A 214 -2.15 15.08 -5.04
CA GLY A 214 -2.28 16.41 -5.65
C GLY A 214 -3.71 16.78 -6.04
N LYS A 215 -4.00 18.09 -6.15
CA LYS A 215 -5.26 18.57 -6.70
C LYS A 215 -5.28 18.40 -8.23
N LEU A 216 -6.40 17.93 -8.75
CA LEU A 216 -6.69 17.83 -10.17
C LEU A 216 -7.23 19.16 -10.73
N SER A 217 -7.46 19.22 -12.03
CA SER A 217 -7.95 20.43 -12.73
C SER A 217 -9.31 20.93 -12.22
N ASN A 218 -10.13 20.05 -11.63
CA ASN A 218 -11.40 20.42 -10.99
C ASN A 218 -11.23 20.98 -9.55
N GLY A 219 -10.00 21.06 -9.02
CA GLY A 219 -9.68 21.54 -7.68
C GLY A 219 -9.78 20.49 -6.57
N GLU A 220 -10.25 19.28 -6.86
CA GLU A 220 -10.35 18.17 -5.92
C GLU A 220 -9.14 17.23 -6.02
N LYS A 221 -8.87 16.44 -4.97
CA LYS A 221 -7.90 15.34 -5.03
C LYS A 221 -8.60 14.07 -5.52
N HIS A 222 -7.85 13.20 -6.21
CA HIS A 222 -8.34 11.85 -6.49
C HIS A 222 -8.47 11.03 -5.19
N ASP A 223 -7.41 11.02 -4.40
CA ASP A 223 -7.38 10.48 -3.03
C ASP A 223 -6.34 11.24 -2.21
N TYR A 224 -6.30 11.01 -0.90
CA TYR A 224 -5.34 11.63 -0.01
C TYR A 224 -3.99 10.90 -0.05
N ARG A 225 -2.91 11.67 0.07
CA ARG A 225 -1.56 11.18 0.31
C ARG A 225 -0.81 12.16 1.19
N ALA A 226 -0.20 11.69 2.28
CA ALA A 226 0.57 12.54 3.17
C ALA A 226 1.70 13.27 2.41
N PRO A 227 2.07 14.49 2.85
CA PRO A 227 2.98 15.34 2.08
C PRO A 227 4.46 14.95 2.20
N ASP A 228 4.82 13.98 3.04
CA ASP A 228 6.19 13.80 3.49
C ASP A 228 6.85 12.47 3.09
N TYR A 229 6.26 11.71 2.17
CA TYR A 229 6.93 10.53 1.61
C TYR A 229 6.78 10.40 0.08
N ASP A 230 5.59 10.32 -0.51
CA ASP A 230 5.42 10.21 -1.96
C ASP A 230 5.40 11.58 -2.65
N ASP A 231 6.04 11.67 -3.82
CA ASP A 231 6.08 12.89 -4.61
C ASP A 231 4.85 13.00 -5.53
N TRP A 232 3.97 13.95 -5.24
CA TRP A 232 2.77 14.23 -6.02
C TRP A 232 2.73 15.64 -6.61
N VAL A 233 3.87 16.42 -6.52
CA VAL A 233 3.94 17.79 -7.04
C VAL A 233 4.96 17.98 -8.17
N THR A 234 5.89 17.05 -8.37
CA THR A 234 6.90 17.16 -9.43
C THR A 234 6.23 16.98 -10.79
N ALA A 235 6.52 17.92 -11.70
CA ALA A 235 6.08 17.79 -13.10
C ALA A 235 6.80 16.61 -13.77
N ASN A 236 6.05 15.83 -14.52
CA ASN A 236 6.53 14.63 -15.18
C ASN A 236 6.55 14.78 -16.71
N GLU A 237 7.17 13.82 -17.38
CA GLU A 237 7.36 13.80 -18.83
C GLU A 237 6.07 13.65 -19.63
N ASP A 238 4.97 13.17 -19.01
CA ASP A 238 3.66 13.02 -19.64
C ASP A 238 2.84 14.34 -19.60
N GLY A 239 3.40 15.41 -19.04
CA GLY A 239 2.78 16.74 -18.95
C GLY A 239 1.85 16.92 -17.74
N PHE A 240 1.90 16.03 -16.78
CA PHE A 240 1.13 16.06 -15.55
C PHE A 240 2.02 16.27 -14.32
N LEU A 241 1.44 16.21 -13.12
CA LEU A 241 2.18 16.27 -11.86
C LEU A 241 2.16 14.87 -11.20
N GLY A 242 3.21 14.57 -10.41
CA GLY A 242 3.28 13.40 -9.55
C GLY A 242 4.07 12.22 -10.12
N LEU A 243 4.73 11.51 -9.19
CA LEU A 243 5.61 10.37 -9.44
C LEU A 243 5.24 9.17 -8.55
N ASN A 244 3.98 9.07 -8.16
CA ASN A 244 3.45 8.02 -7.28
C ASN A 244 2.16 7.44 -7.85
N GLY A 245 1.60 6.45 -7.17
CA GLY A 245 0.29 5.89 -7.56
C GLY A 245 -0.05 4.61 -6.81
N ASP A 246 -1.20 4.04 -7.17
CA ASP A 246 -1.75 2.86 -6.55
C ASP A 246 -2.05 1.76 -7.57
N ILE A 247 -1.73 0.51 -7.21
CA ILE A 247 -2.12 -0.68 -7.98
C ILE A 247 -3.50 -1.13 -7.51
N LEU A 248 -4.48 -1.07 -8.42
CA LEU A 248 -5.83 -1.59 -8.21
C LEU A 248 -6.05 -2.83 -9.07
N LEU A 249 -6.61 -3.86 -8.46
CA LEU A 249 -7.05 -5.08 -9.12
C LEU A 249 -8.58 -5.15 -9.06
N TRP A 250 -9.22 -5.69 -10.09
CA TRP A 250 -10.64 -5.99 -10.03
C TRP A 250 -10.88 -7.27 -9.25
N ASN A 251 -11.54 -7.18 -8.10
CA ASN A 251 -11.90 -8.37 -7.32
C ASN A 251 -13.25 -8.93 -7.82
N PRO A 252 -13.27 -10.07 -8.51
CA PRO A 252 -14.49 -10.63 -9.05
C PRO A 252 -15.40 -11.26 -7.99
N VAL A 253 -14.87 -11.64 -6.82
CA VAL A 253 -15.66 -12.19 -5.71
C VAL A 253 -16.56 -11.11 -5.11
N LEU A 254 -15.99 -9.93 -4.84
CA LEU A 254 -16.70 -8.79 -4.27
C LEU A 254 -17.32 -7.86 -5.34
N ASN A 255 -16.88 -7.99 -6.59
CA ASN A 255 -17.27 -7.12 -7.72
C ASN A 255 -16.94 -5.64 -7.46
N VAL A 256 -15.73 -5.37 -6.93
CA VAL A 256 -15.21 -4.03 -6.61
C VAL A 256 -13.74 -3.88 -6.99
N PRO A 257 -13.22 -2.64 -7.15
CA PRO A 257 -11.78 -2.41 -7.19
C PRO A 257 -11.15 -2.79 -5.85
N PHE A 258 -9.91 -3.25 -5.90
CA PHE A 258 -9.16 -3.77 -4.76
C PHE A 258 -7.74 -3.21 -4.80
N GLU A 259 -7.46 -2.22 -3.97
CA GLU A 259 -6.12 -1.67 -3.84
C GLU A 259 -5.21 -2.69 -3.18
N ILE A 260 -4.14 -3.07 -3.89
CA ILE A 260 -3.16 -4.05 -3.42
C ILE A 260 -1.85 -3.42 -2.99
N SER A 261 -1.51 -2.27 -3.53
CA SER A 261 -0.26 -1.57 -3.26
C SER A 261 -0.37 -0.08 -3.49
N SER A 262 0.19 0.69 -2.57
CA SER A 262 0.51 2.10 -2.72
C SER A 262 2.01 2.25 -2.85
N MET A 263 2.51 3.05 -3.80
CA MET A 263 3.93 3.24 -4.02
C MET A 263 4.26 4.53 -4.77
N GLY A 264 5.51 4.96 -4.68
CA GLY A 264 5.95 6.14 -5.44
C GLY A 264 7.44 6.40 -5.34
N ILE A 265 7.93 7.21 -6.26
CA ILE A 265 9.19 7.91 -6.09
C ILE A 265 8.97 8.91 -4.97
N ARG A 266 9.90 8.89 -4.00
CA ARG A 266 9.74 9.69 -2.79
C ARG A 266 10.11 11.15 -3.03
N VAL A 267 9.57 12.02 -2.20
CA VAL A 267 9.92 13.45 -2.21
C VAL A 267 11.43 13.65 -2.13
N ASP A 268 11.93 14.60 -2.90
CA ASP A 268 13.23 15.22 -2.66
C ASP A 268 13.05 16.43 -1.73
N LYS A 269 14.13 17.17 -1.49
CA LYS A 269 14.10 18.38 -0.67
C LYS A 269 13.06 19.41 -1.18
N ASN A 270 13.03 19.63 -2.49
CA ASN A 270 12.21 20.69 -3.09
C ASN A 270 10.72 20.28 -3.09
N SER A 271 10.41 19.05 -3.47
CA SER A 271 9.03 18.56 -3.45
C SER A 271 8.50 18.40 -2.03
N LEU A 272 9.34 18.00 -1.04
CA LEU A 272 8.96 18.00 0.36
C LEU A 272 8.54 19.39 0.85
N GLU A 273 9.40 20.40 0.64
CA GLU A 273 9.09 21.79 1.07
C GLU A 273 7.80 22.28 0.45
N LYS A 274 7.60 22.04 -0.85
CA LYS A 274 6.39 22.44 -1.57
C LYS A 274 5.15 21.72 -1.06
N GLN A 275 5.23 20.41 -0.82
CA GLN A 275 4.11 19.60 -0.33
C GLN A 275 3.72 19.97 1.11
N LEU A 276 4.70 20.21 1.99
CA LEU A 276 4.44 20.68 3.35
C LEU A 276 3.76 22.04 3.36
N GLN A 277 4.17 22.96 2.48
CA GLN A 277 3.53 24.26 2.32
C GLN A 277 2.07 24.15 1.82
N ILE A 278 1.81 23.27 0.83
CA ILE A 278 0.45 23.05 0.29
C ILE A 278 -0.50 22.50 1.37
N GLU A 279 0.00 21.68 2.29
CA GLU A 279 -0.78 21.03 3.34
C GLU A 279 -0.73 21.77 4.69
N ASP A 280 -0.15 22.99 4.75
CA ASP A 280 0.03 23.78 5.99
C ASP A 280 0.70 22.98 7.13
N LYS A 281 1.71 22.15 6.79
CA LYS A 281 2.45 21.27 7.71
C LYS A 281 3.95 21.58 7.79
N GLU A 282 4.32 22.85 7.63
CA GLU A 282 5.73 23.31 7.60
C GLU A 282 6.46 23.12 8.92
N ASP A 283 5.73 23.05 10.05
CA ASP A 283 6.25 22.72 11.37
C ASP A 283 6.98 21.36 11.41
N ARG A 284 6.61 20.43 10.53
CA ARG A 284 7.28 19.12 10.41
C ARG A 284 8.73 19.21 10.01
N LYS A 285 9.19 20.29 9.40
CA LYS A 285 10.60 20.51 9.04
C LYS A 285 11.54 20.36 10.23
N GLU A 286 11.03 20.60 11.46
CA GLU A 286 11.79 20.45 12.70
C GLU A 286 11.92 19.01 13.22
N LEU A 287 11.19 18.05 12.65
CA LEU A 287 11.23 16.66 13.06
C LEU A 287 12.47 15.93 12.50
N TYR A 288 12.92 14.88 13.17
CA TYR A 288 14.16 14.15 12.87
C TYR A 288 14.25 13.69 11.40
N PHE A 289 13.21 13.03 10.89
CA PHE A 289 13.19 12.55 9.49
C PHE A 289 13.34 13.71 8.49
N HIS A 290 12.56 14.77 8.70
CA HIS A 290 12.51 15.91 7.79
C HIS A 290 13.82 16.69 7.79
N LYS A 291 14.46 16.90 8.95
CA LYS A 291 15.80 17.53 9.04
C LYS A 291 16.84 16.76 8.24
N ARG A 292 16.88 15.43 8.39
CA ARG A 292 17.84 14.59 7.63
C ARG A 292 17.61 14.68 6.13
N LEU A 293 16.35 14.70 5.68
CA LEU A 293 16.02 14.82 4.25
C LEU A 293 16.41 16.21 3.71
N LEU A 294 16.06 17.28 4.43
CA LEU A 294 16.39 18.66 4.05
C LEU A 294 17.91 18.94 4.06
N SER A 295 18.67 18.21 4.88
CA SER A 295 20.14 18.27 4.93
C SER A 295 20.83 17.37 3.90
N ASN A 296 20.08 16.71 3.00
CA ASN A 296 20.57 15.75 2.01
C ASN A 296 21.33 14.54 2.61
N GLU A 297 20.95 14.13 3.83
CA GLU A 297 21.52 12.95 4.49
C GLU A 297 20.82 11.64 4.06
N LEU A 298 19.65 11.75 3.42
CA LEU A 298 18.86 10.61 2.96
C LEU A 298 18.96 10.45 1.45
N PRO A 299 19.08 9.21 0.92
CA PRO A 299 19.14 8.97 -0.52
C PRO A 299 17.82 9.32 -1.20
N LEU A 300 17.86 9.55 -2.52
CA LEU A 300 16.65 9.50 -3.36
C LEU A 300 16.15 8.07 -3.44
N THR A 301 14.84 7.89 -3.35
CA THR A 301 14.26 6.54 -3.25
C THR A 301 12.95 6.41 -4.00
N ILE A 302 12.61 5.16 -4.33
CA ILE A 302 11.28 4.69 -4.68
C ILE A 302 10.89 3.60 -3.70
N GLY A 303 9.65 3.59 -3.25
CA GLY A 303 9.20 2.57 -2.32
C GLY A 303 7.68 2.44 -2.27
N GLY A 304 7.22 1.47 -1.49
CA GLY A 304 5.80 1.18 -1.35
C GLY A 304 5.51 0.08 -0.36
N GLY A 305 4.24 -0.15 -0.13
CA GLY A 305 3.72 -1.26 0.66
C GLY A 305 2.81 -2.14 -0.17
N ILE A 306 2.97 -3.45 -0.08
CA ILE A 306 2.10 -4.44 -0.72
C ILE A 306 1.40 -5.22 0.39
N GLY A 307 0.07 -5.15 0.46
CA GLY A 307 -0.71 -5.81 1.50
C GLY A 307 -0.58 -7.34 1.44
N GLN A 308 0.00 -7.95 2.48
CA GLN A 308 0.19 -9.42 2.53
C GLN A 308 -1.14 -10.15 2.60
N SER A 309 -1.96 -9.81 3.58
CA SER A 309 -3.30 -10.39 3.74
C SER A 309 -4.22 -10.06 2.57
N ARG A 310 -4.10 -8.85 2.00
CA ARG A 310 -4.85 -8.46 0.80
C ARG A 310 -4.46 -9.32 -0.42
N LEU A 311 -3.17 -9.55 -0.67
CA LEU A 311 -2.74 -10.41 -1.78
C LEU A 311 -3.22 -11.85 -1.58
N CYS A 312 -3.12 -12.39 -0.37
CA CYS A 312 -3.65 -13.72 -0.04
C CYS A 312 -5.16 -13.78 -0.26
N MET A 313 -5.92 -12.78 0.21
CA MET A 313 -7.36 -12.69 0.01
C MET A 313 -7.74 -12.71 -1.47
N PHE A 314 -7.04 -11.92 -2.28
CA PHE A 314 -7.28 -11.85 -3.72
C PHE A 314 -6.98 -13.18 -4.41
N LEU A 315 -5.77 -13.71 -4.26
CA LEU A 315 -5.33 -14.93 -4.95
C LEU A 315 -6.06 -16.20 -4.49
N LEU A 316 -6.47 -16.27 -3.22
CA LEU A 316 -7.27 -17.37 -2.68
C LEU A 316 -8.78 -17.17 -2.86
N GLN A 317 -9.19 -16.11 -3.57
CA GLN A 317 -10.57 -15.81 -3.94
C GLN A 317 -11.51 -15.77 -2.73
N LYS A 318 -11.08 -15.07 -1.67
CA LYS A 318 -11.85 -14.92 -0.43
C LYS A 318 -12.75 -13.69 -0.45
N ALA A 319 -13.88 -13.80 0.25
CA ALA A 319 -14.85 -12.71 0.35
C ALA A 319 -14.55 -11.72 1.48
N HIS A 320 -13.75 -12.12 2.47
CA HIS A 320 -13.44 -11.28 3.62
C HIS A 320 -11.98 -11.47 4.07
N ILE A 321 -11.31 -10.37 4.43
CA ILE A 321 -9.93 -10.42 4.90
C ILE A 321 -9.77 -11.26 6.19
N GLY A 322 -10.81 -11.37 6.99
CA GLY A 322 -10.87 -12.24 8.16
C GLY A 322 -10.87 -13.75 7.85
N GLU A 323 -10.97 -14.15 6.58
CA GLU A 323 -10.70 -15.54 6.16
C GLU A 323 -9.20 -15.82 6.00
N ILE A 324 -8.37 -14.76 6.06
CA ILE A 324 -6.92 -14.79 5.81
C ILE A 324 -6.14 -14.44 7.06
N GLN A 325 -6.63 -13.51 7.87
CA GLN A 325 -5.93 -13.03 9.05
C GLN A 325 -6.81 -13.07 10.30
N ALA A 326 -6.24 -13.52 11.41
CA ALA A 326 -6.86 -13.38 12.73
C ALA A 326 -6.86 -11.91 13.15
N SER A 327 -8.05 -11.40 13.51
CA SER A 327 -8.25 -10.03 13.96
C SER A 327 -9.47 -9.93 14.88
N ILE A 328 -9.81 -8.71 15.30
CA ILE A 328 -10.99 -8.43 16.10
C ILE A 328 -12.09 -7.88 15.19
N TRP A 329 -13.26 -8.47 15.26
CA TRP A 329 -14.42 -8.10 14.45
C TRP A 329 -15.61 -7.79 15.33
N PRO A 330 -16.46 -6.78 14.99
CA PRO A 330 -17.73 -6.54 15.67
C PRO A 330 -18.61 -7.78 15.62
N GLU A 331 -19.36 -8.06 16.70
CA GLU A 331 -20.20 -9.24 16.77
C GLU A 331 -21.23 -9.30 15.63
N GLU A 332 -21.87 -8.17 15.32
CA GLU A 332 -22.80 -8.07 14.18
C GLU A 332 -22.14 -8.50 12.85
N MET A 333 -20.88 -8.15 12.64
CA MET A 333 -20.13 -8.55 11.43
C MET A 333 -19.86 -10.06 11.44
N ARG A 334 -19.46 -10.63 12.58
CA ARG A 334 -19.24 -12.07 12.74
C ARG A 334 -20.51 -12.87 12.44
N GLU A 335 -21.65 -12.44 12.97
CA GLU A 335 -22.95 -13.06 12.72
C GLU A 335 -23.34 -12.99 11.23
N LYS A 336 -23.17 -11.83 10.59
CA LYS A 336 -23.43 -11.66 9.15
C LYS A 336 -22.53 -12.55 8.30
N CYS A 337 -21.22 -12.58 8.58
CA CYS A 337 -20.27 -13.45 7.89
C CYS A 337 -20.69 -14.93 8.02
N LYS A 338 -21.02 -15.38 9.23
CA LYS A 338 -21.50 -16.74 9.48
C LYS A 338 -22.78 -17.08 8.71
N ALA A 339 -23.75 -16.16 8.67
CA ALA A 339 -25.01 -16.33 7.92
C ALA A 339 -24.79 -16.43 6.40
N HIS A 340 -23.69 -15.90 5.88
CA HIS A 340 -23.36 -15.91 4.45
C HIS A 340 -22.22 -16.89 4.08
N ASN A 341 -21.90 -17.85 4.96
CA ASN A 341 -20.85 -18.86 4.78
C ASN A 341 -19.43 -18.25 4.57
N ILE A 342 -19.15 -17.12 5.19
CA ILE A 342 -17.83 -16.50 5.23
C ILE A 342 -17.15 -16.91 6.56
N PRO A 343 -16.21 -17.86 6.56
CA PRO A 343 -15.56 -18.34 7.78
C PRO A 343 -14.45 -17.39 8.20
N LEU A 344 -14.65 -16.64 9.29
CA LEU A 344 -13.58 -15.82 9.89
C LEU A 344 -12.68 -16.68 10.79
N ILE A 345 -11.36 -16.49 10.71
CA ILE A 345 -10.35 -17.18 11.53
C ILE A 345 -9.95 -16.36 12.75
#